data_0c1be15427abc944d3c9f3b31c0cc5f1
#
_entry.id   0c1be15427abc944d3c9f3b31c0cc5f1
#
_cell.length_a   1.000
_cell.length_b   1.000
_cell.length_c   1.000
_cell.angle_alpha   90.00
_cell.angle_beta   90.00
_cell.angle_gamma   90.00
#
_symmetry.space_group_name_H-M   'P 1'
#
loop_
_entity.id
_entity.type
_entity.pdbx_description
1 polymer ?
#
loop_
_entity_poly.entity_id
_entity_poly.type
_entity_poly.pdbx_seq_one_letter_code
_entity_poly.pdbx_strand_id
1 'polypeptide(L)' 'RDFVIETLIVVFDYKRETAGTLTDRVHEKGSAVVATLPFEMAEQKGIEVTLLARHNGFPLQVKIEMS' A
#
# COMPACT_ATOMS: atom_id res chain seq x y z
N ARG A 1 2.42 -13.74 -8.83
CA ARG A 1 1.48 -12.98 -8.02
C ARG A 1 2.18 -11.76 -7.49
N ASP A 2 1.52 -10.64 -7.61
CA ASP A 2 2.11 -9.39 -7.13
C ASP A 2 1.65 -9.13 -5.70
N PHE A 3 2.60 -9.15 -4.77
CA PHE A 3 2.32 -8.93 -3.36
C PHE A 3 1.69 -7.55 -3.12
N VAL A 4 2.14 -6.53 -3.85
CA VAL A 4 1.63 -5.17 -3.66
C VAL A 4 0.16 -5.09 -4.04
N ILE A 5 -0.24 -5.71 -5.15
CA ILE A 5 -1.64 -5.76 -5.56
C ILE A 5 -2.49 -6.40 -4.48
N GLU A 6 -2.06 -7.57 -3.98
CA GLU A 6 -2.81 -8.28 -2.95
C GLU A 6 -2.92 -7.47 -1.66
N THR A 7 -1.83 -6.81 -1.28
CA THR A 7 -1.82 -5.97 -0.08
C THR A 7 -2.81 -4.82 -0.19
N LEU A 8 -2.84 -4.15 -1.33
CA LEU A 8 -3.75 -3.04 -1.54
C LEU A 8 -5.21 -3.49 -1.50
N ILE A 9 -5.49 -4.67 -2.03
CA ILE A 9 -6.85 -5.24 -1.98
C ILE A 9 -7.23 -5.55 -0.54
N VAL A 10 -6.36 -6.23 0.19
CA VAL A 10 -6.65 -6.67 1.56
C VAL A 10 -6.77 -5.50 2.53
N VAL A 11 -5.82 -4.56 2.48
CA VAL A 11 -5.75 -3.48 3.46
C VAL A 11 -6.74 -2.35 3.15
N PHE A 12 -6.87 -1.99 1.88
CA PHE A 12 -7.68 -0.83 1.47
C PHE A 12 -9.00 -1.20 0.81
N ASP A 13 -9.24 -2.48 0.61
CA ASP A 13 -10.46 -2.96 -0.05
C ASP A 13 -10.63 -2.40 -1.47
N TYR A 14 -9.52 -2.15 -2.14
CA TYR A 14 -9.56 -1.70 -3.53
C TYR A 14 -9.91 -2.85 -4.46
N LYS A 15 -10.54 -2.50 -5.58
CA LYS A 15 -10.74 -3.46 -6.65
C LYS A 15 -9.38 -3.81 -7.25
N ARG A 16 -9.27 -5.02 -7.81
CA ARG A 16 -8.03 -5.48 -8.42
C ARG A 16 -7.52 -4.51 -9.49
N GLU A 17 -8.41 -3.94 -10.27
CA GLU A 17 -8.04 -2.97 -11.30
C GLU A 17 -7.36 -1.73 -10.71
N THR A 18 -7.94 -1.16 -9.65
CA THR A 18 -7.37 -0.01 -8.97
C THR A 18 -6.04 -0.35 -8.34
N ALA A 19 -5.99 -1.49 -7.65
CA ALA A 19 -4.75 -1.95 -7.02
C ALA A 19 -3.64 -2.16 -8.06
N GLY A 20 -4.00 -2.69 -9.21
CA GLY A 20 -3.04 -2.88 -10.31
C GLY A 20 -2.48 -1.58 -10.82
N THR A 21 -3.34 -0.57 -11.01
CA THR A 21 -2.90 0.75 -11.46
C THR A 21 -1.93 1.40 -10.49
N LEU A 22 -2.24 1.32 -9.19
CA LEU A 22 -1.37 1.88 -8.16
C LEU A 22 -0.05 1.13 -8.09
N THR A 23 -0.09 -0.19 -8.22
CA THR A 23 1.11 -1.02 -8.22
C THR A 23 2.01 -0.66 -9.40
N ASP A 24 1.43 -0.43 -10.58
CA ASP A 24 2.20 -0.03 -11.75
C ASP A 24 2.93 1.29 -11.49
N ARG A 25 2.27 2.23 -10.83
CA ARG A 25 2.92 3.50 -10.48
C ARG A 25 4.10 3.30 -9.55
N VAL A 26 3.95 2.43 -8.56
CA VAL A 26 5.05 2.11 -7.64
C VAL A 26 6.23 1.52 -8.42
N HIS A 27 5.95 0.61 -9.34
CA HIS A 27 7.00 -0.02 -10.13
C HIS A 27 7.68 0.96 -11.09
N GLU A 28 6.93 1.87 -11.67
CA GLU A 28 7.48 2.83 -12.63
C GLU A 28 8.23 3.98 -11.95
N LYS A 29 7.73 4.48 -10.84
CA LYS A 29 8.26 5.69 -10.20
C LYS A 29 8.93 5.43 -8.86
N GLY A 30 8.91 4.21 -8.38
CA GLY A 30 9.50 3.85 -7.10
C GLY A 30 8.59 4.11 -5.90
N SER A 31 7.56 4.92 -6.06
CA SER A 31 6.59 5.20 -5.00
C SER A 31 5.30 5.73 -5.58
N ALA A 32 4.23 5.68 -4.81
CA ALA A 32 2.95 6.25 -5.20
C ALA A 32 2.12 6.55 -3.95
N VAL A 33 1.26 7.57 -4.05
CA VAL A 33 0.25 7.82 -3.02
C VAL A 33 -0.86 6.81 -3.26
N VAL A 34 -1.09 5.93 -2.30
CA VAL A 34 -2.08 4.87 -2.46
C VAL A 34 -3.40 5.19 -1.78
N ALA A 35 -3.42 6.13 -0.84
CA ALA A 35 -4.66 6.56 -0.20
C ALA A 35 -4.45 7.90 0.49
N THR A 36 -5.54 8.67 0.61
CA THR A 36 -5.56 9.89 1.41
C THR A 36 -6.62 9.70 2.48
N LEU A 37 -6.19 9.65 3.73
CA LEU A 37 -7.03 9.27 4.86
C LEU A 37 -6.76 10.20 6.04
N PRO A 38 -7.70 10.27 7.00
CA PRO A 38 -7.42 10.93 8.27
C PRO A 38 -6.19 10.28 8.91
N PHE A 39 -5.40 11.07 9.63
CA PHE A 39 -4.10 10.64 10.12
C PHE A 39 -4.13 9.31 10.88
N GLU A 40 -5.07 9.15 11.80
CA GLU A 40 -5.17 7.93 12.59
C GLU A 40 -5.43 6.68 11.73
N MET A 41 -6.28 6.84 10.73
CA MET A 41 -6.55 5.75 9.79
C MET A 41 -5.33 5.44 8.94
N ALA A 42 -4.65 6.49 8.46
CA ALA A 42 -3.44 6.31 7.68
C ALA A 42 -2.38 5.55 8.48
N GLU A 43 -2.24 5.88 9.75
CA GLU A 43 -1.34 5.17 10.65
C GLU A 43 -1.67 3.69 10.76
N GLN A 44 -2.94 3.38 11.01
CA GLN A 44 -3.37 2.00 11.13
C GLN A 44 -3.16 1.21 9.85
N LYS A 45 -3.52 1.80 8.72
CA LYS A 45 -3.32 1.13 7.43
C LYS A 45 -1.84 0.94 7.12
N GLY A 46 -1.03 1.95 7.44
CA GLY A 46 0.42 1.85 7.27
C GLY A 46 1.02 0.71 8.08
N ILE A 47 0.56 0.54 9.32
CA ILE A 47 1.01 -0.56 10.17
C ILE A 47 0.61 -1.90 9.56
N GLU A 48 -0.63 -2.03 9.09
CA GLU A 48 -1.10 -3.26 8.46
C GLU A 48 -0.24 -3.64 7.26
N VAL A 49 0.04 -2.67 6.39
CA VAL A 49 0.87 -2.91 5.21
C VAL A 49 2.27 -3.35 5.62
N THR A 50 2.85 -2.66 6.61
CA THR A 50 4.19 -2.97 7.10
C THR A 50 4.26 -4.38 7.68
N LEU A 51 3.27 -4.76 8.47
CA LEU A 51 3.23 -6.10 9.06
C LEU A 51 3.09 -7.18 8.00
N LEU A 52 2.23 -6.96 7.02
CA LEU A 52 2.07 -7.91 5.92
C LEU A 52 3.37 -8.05 5.12
N ALA A 53 4.04 -6.94 4.86
CA ALA A 53 5.29 -6.96 4.12
C ALA A 53 6.37 -7.74 4.87
N ARG A 54 6.50 -7.48 6.17
CA ARG A 54 7.47 -8.19 7.01
C ARG A 54 7.16 -9.67 7.07
N HIS A 55 5.90 -10.00 7.26
CA HIS A 55 5.48 -11.40 7.37
C HIS A 55 5.78 -12.19 6.11
N ASN A 56 5.77 -11.53 4.97
CA ASN A 56 6.03 -12.17 3.68
C ASN A 56 7.44 -11.92 3.16
N GLY A 57 8.28 -11.28 3.96
CA GLY A 57 9.67 -11.01 3.56
C GLY A 57 9.80 -10.04 2.40
N PHE A 58 8.86 -9.15 2.22
CA PHE A 58 8.84 -8.21 1.10
C PHE A 58 9.36 -6.83 1.57
N PRO A 59 10.35 -6.25 0.88
CA PRO A 59 10.96 -4.98 1.29
C PRO A 59 10.12 -3.77 0.89
N LEU A 60 8.99 -3.59 1.53
CA LEU A 60 8.08 -2.49 1.24
C LEU A 60 8.09 -1.48 2.38
N GLN A 61 8.25 -0.20 2.05
CA GLN A 61 8.21 0.88 3.03
C GLN A 61 6.95 1.71 2.86
N VAL A 62 6.40 2.14 3.98
CA VAL A 62 5.22 3.00 4.00
C VAL A 62 5.58 4.31 4.68
N LYS A 63 5.21 5.41 4.04
CA LYS A 63 5.35 6.74 4.63
C LYS A 63 4.01 7.42 4.69
N ILE A 64 3.80 8.18 5.76
CA ILE A 64 2.62 9.02 5.91
C ILE A 64 3.06 10.45 5.72
N GLU A 65 2.45 11.14 4.76
CA GLU A 65 2.75 12.55 4.52
C GLU A 65 1.53 13.40 4.83
N MET A 66 1.78 14.48 5.55
CA MET A 66 0.74 15.45 5.88
C MET A 66 0.55 16.38 4.69
N SER A 67 -0.70 16.61 4.33
CA SER A 67 -1.00 17.54 3.24
C SER A 67 -1.32 18.94 3.79
#